data_c73b4211f3717b46d17681801ecbc46d
#
_entry.id   c73b4211f3717b46d17681801ecbc46d
#
_cell.length_a   1.000
_cell.length_b   1.000
_cell.length_c   1.000
_cell.angle_alpha   90.00
_cell.angle_beta   90.00
_cell.angle_gamma   90.00
#
_symmetry.space_group_name_H-M   'P 1'
#
loop_
_entity.id
_entity.type
_entity.pdbx_description
1 polymer ?
#
loop_
_entity_poly.entity_id
_entity_poly.type
_entity_poly.pdbx_seq_one_letter_code
_entity_poly.pdbx_strand_id
1 'polypeptide(L)'
;LSLTVSVSDISRDLFVLKIRDNPMWSAGASLLQPVFNAGALQTQVRIRTAEQKQSIAEYGQIGARAFAEVEDALSAEFAANRRQAVLARAVAENQVALEFTQQRFKVGAGDMRAVSQQQLALLGTHSALLRVQSDRLVQRVNLYLALGGGFDAAPVTTPVAQAKE
;
A
#
# COMPACT_ATOMS: atom_id res chain seq x y z
N LEU A 1 -29.14 -23.06 -24.31
CA LEU A 1 -28.98 -23.15 -25.77
C LEU A 1 -27.51 -23.38 -26.05
N SER A 2 -27.17 -24.52 -26.72
CA SER A 2 -25.82 -24.73 -27.24
C SER A 2 -25.91 -24.94 -28.76
N LEU A 3 -24.96 -24.31 -29.47
CA LEU A 3 -24.81 -24.45 -30.92
C LEU A 3 -23.42 -25.02 -31.20
N THR A 4 -23.37 -26.12 -31.90
CA THR A 4 -22.13 -26.78 -32.27
C THR A 4 -22.07 -26.93 -33.78
N VAL A 5 -20.98 -26.50 -34.39
CA VAL A 5 -20.68 -26.71 -35.81
C VAL A 5 -19.33 -27.39 -35.88
N SER A 6 -19.25 -28.50 -36.57
CA SER A 6 -18.00 -29.22 -36.84
C SER A 6 -17.85 -29.53 -38.32
N VAL A 7 -16.63 -29.37 -38.80
CA VAL A 7 -16.21 -29.78 -40.16
C VAL A 7 -15.10 -30.79 -39.99
N SER A 8 -15.24 -31.97 -40.58
CA SER A 8 -14.23 -33.01 -40.52
C SER A 8 -14.03 -33.61 -41.92
N ASP A 9 -12.79 -33.91 -42.23
CA ASP A 9 -12.42 -34.68 -43.43
C ASP A 9 -12.13 -36.12 -43.00
N ILE A 10 -12.86 -37.07 -43.58
CA ILE A 10 -12.69 -38.50 -43.29
C ILE A 10 -12.07 -39.15 -44.52
N SER A 11 -10.80 -39.54 -44.43
CA SER A 11 -10.12 -40.35 -45.43
C SER A 11 -9.90 -41.77 -44.90
N ARG A 12 -10.16 -42.79 -45.74
CA ARG A 12 -9.89 -44.19 -45.41
C ARG A 12 -8.42 -44.58 -45.56
N ASP A 13 -7.63 -43.77 -46.27
CA ASP A 13 -6.20 -43.99 -46.50
C ASP A 13 -5.37 -42.87 -45.92
N LEU A 14 -4.39 -43.22 -45.11
CA LEU A 14 -3.48 -42.27 -44.45
C LEU A 14 -2.65 -41.45 -45.46
N PHE A 15 -2.49 -41.93 -46.68
CA PHE A 15 -1.71 -41.27 -47.73
C PHE A 15 -2.53 -40.33 -48.61
N VAL A 16 -3.86 -40.28 -48.45
CA VAL A 16 -4.78 -39.49 -49.32
C VAL A 16 -5.38 -38.29 -48.57
N LEU A 17 -4.81 -37.88 -47.43
CA LEU A 17 -5.21 -36.69 -46.66
C LEU A 17 -5.11 -35.37 -47.45
N LYS A 18 -4.56 -35.42 -48.66
CA LYS A 18 -4.37 -34.25 -49.54
C LYS A 18 -5.52 -34.03 -50.53
N ILE A 19 -6.43 -35.00 -50.70
CA ILE A 19 -7.55 -34.89 -51.65
C ILE A 19 -8.79 -34.47 -50.86
N ARG A 20 -9.11 -33.19 -50.98
CA ARG A 20 -10.15 -32.43 -50.23
C ARG A 20 -11.56 -32.63 -50.82
N ASP A 21 -11.90 -33.83 -51.25
CA ASP A 21 -13.11 -34.06 -52.05
C ASP A 21 -14.34 -34.56 -51.28
N ASN A 22 -14.27 -34.69 -49.94
CA ASN A 22 -15.44 -35.16 -49.19
C ASN A 22 -15.56 -34.50 -47.79
N PRO A 23 -15.78 -33.19 -47.72
CA PRO A 23 -15.97 -32.52 -46.41
C PRO A 23 -17.29 -32.97 -45.78
N MET A 24 -17.22 -33.65 -44.63
CA MET A 24 -18.38 -33.84 -43.77
C MET A 24 -18.54 -32.63 -42.85
N TRP A 25 -19.66 -31.98 -42.94
CA TRP A 25 -20.04 -30.96 -42.01
C TRP A 25 -21.21 -31.39 -41.15
N SER A 26 -21.23 -31.06 -39.89
CA SER A 26 -22.35 -31.26 -38.99
C SER A 26 -22.64 -29.99 -38.21
N ALA A 27 -23.92 -29.66 -38.12
CA ALA A 27 -24.43 -28.59 -37.30
C ALA A 27 -25.45 -29.17 -36.33
N GLY A 28 -25.25 -28.88 -35.03
CA GLY A 28 -26.16 -29.32 -33.97
C GLY A 28 -26.58 -28.14 -33.13
N ALA A 29 -27.86 -28.04 -32.80
CA ALA A 29 -28.39 -27.13 -31.82
C ALA A 29 -29.12 -27.92 -30.73
N SER A 30 -28.83 -27.64 -29.48
CA SER A 30 -29.57 -28.21 -28.35
C SER A 30 -30.10 -27.10 -27.42
N LEU A 31 -31.38 -27.28 -27.00
CA LEU A 31 -32.05 -26.44 -26.04
C LEU A 31 -32.42 -27.28 -24.83
N LEU A 32 -31.80 -27.01 -23.69
CA LEU A 32 -32.09 -27.67 -22.42
C LEU A 32 -32.69 -26.60 -21.46
N GLN A 33 -33.94 -26.81 -21.07
CA GLN A 33 -34.64 -25.99 -20.08
C GLN A 33 -35.03 -26.86 -18.90
N PRO A 34 -34.45 -26.67 -17.70
CA PRO A 34 -34.91 -27.41 -16.54
C PRO A 34 -36.30 -26.89 -16.14
N VAL A 35 -37.32 -27.76 -16.17
CA VAL A 35 -38.71 -27.45 -15.83
C VAL A 35 -38.92 -27.55 -14.31
N PHE A 36 -38.24 -28.47 -13.65
CA PHE A 36 -38.31 -28.68 -12.22
C PHE A 36 -36.95 -29.05 -11.65
N ASN A 37 -36.48 -28.29 -10.66
CA ASN A 37 -35.18 -28.51 -10.01
C ASN A 37 -35.28 -28.34 -8.47
N ALA A 38 -36.42 -28.67 -7.85
CA ALA A 38 -36.64 -28.60 -6.41
C ALA A 38 -36.26 -27.24 -5.78
N GLY A 39 -36.43 -26.11 -6.47
CA GLY A 39 -36.16 -24.76 -5.98
C GLY A 39 -34.69 -24.33 -6.08
N ALA A 40 -33.81 -25.13 -6.68
CA ALA A 40 -32.38 -24.79 -6.76
C ALA A 40 -32.13 -23.45 -7.49
N LEU A 41 -32.85 -23.14 -8.57
CA LEU A 41 -32.74 -21.86 -9.28
C LEU A 41 -33.19 -20.68 -8.43
N GLN A 42 -34.28 -20.83 -7.66
CA GLN A 42 -34.74 -19.76 -6.76
C GLN A 42 -33.72 -19.51 -5.63
N THR A 43 -33.13 -20.57 -5.10
CA THR A 43 -32.05 -20.47 -4.09
C THR A 43 -30.83 -19.78 -4.67
N GLN A 44 -30.47 -20.09 -5.90
CA GLN A 44 -29.36 -19.42 -6.59
C GLN A 44 -29.62 -17.91 -6.77
N VAL A 45 -30.82 -17.51 -7.14
CA VAL A 45 -31.18 -16.08 -7.20
C VAL A 45 -31.06 -15.40 -5.81
N ARG A 46 -31.52 -16.08 -4.75
CA ARG A 46 -31.37 -15.56 -3.38
C ARG A 46 -29.91 -15.40 -2.96
N ILE A 47 -29.06 -16.37 -3.31
CA ILE A 47 -27.63 -16.30 -3.04
C ILE A 47 -27.03 -15.10 -3.78
N ARG A 48 -27.29 -14.91 -5.08
CA ARG A 48 -26.79 -13.75 -5.84
C ARG A 48 -27.27 -12.42 -5.30
N THR A 49 -28.52 -12.37 -4.83
CA THR A 49 -29.06 -11.15 -4.19
C THR A 49 -28.36 -10.86 -2.84
N ALA A 50 -28.03 -11.89 -2.07
CA ALA A 50 -27.29 -11.75 -0.83
C ALA A 50 -25.85 -11.30 -1.09
N GLU A 51 -25.16 -11.89 -2.05
CA GLU A 51 -23.83 -11.49 -2.48
C GLU A 51 -23.77 -10.02 -2.96
N GLN A 52 -24.80 -9.58 -3.71
CA GLN A 52 -24.91 -8.17 -4.09
C GLN A 52 -25.03 -7.24 -2.89
N LYS A 53 -25.86 -7.58 -1.91
CA LYS A 53 -25.99 -6.79 -0.68
C LYS A 53 -24.69 -6.78 0.13
N GLN A 54 -23.99 -7.91 0.18
CA GLN A 54 -22.68 -8.00 0.81
C GLN A 54 -21.68 -7.07 0.13
N SER A 55 -21.57 -7.09 -1.20
CA SER A 55 -20.66 -6.22 -1.94
C SER A 55 -20.94 -4.73 -1.73
N ILE A 56 -22.22 -4.33 -1.58
CA ILE A 56 -22.57 -2.95 -1.26
C ILE A 56 -22.09 -2.57 0.15
N ALA A 57 -22.25 -3.46 1.13
CA ALA A 57 -21.77 -3.22 2.49
C ALA A 57 -20.24 -3.17 2.56
N GLU A 58 -19.55 -4.06 1.85
CA GLU A 58 -18.08 -4.07 1.72
C GLU A 58 -17.56 -2.78 1.08
N TYR A 59 -18.22 -2.28 0.05
CA TYR A 59 -17.87 -0.99 -0.55
C TYR A 59 -17.96 0.17 0.46
N GLY A 60 -19.04 0.22 1.24
CA GLY A 60 -19.20 1.20 2.31
C GLY A 60 -18.10 1.08 3.39
N GLN A 61 -17.76 -0.15 3.77
CA GLN A 61 -16.68 -0.41 4.74
C GLN A 61 -15.31 0.04 4.22
N ILE A 62 -14.99 -0.25 2.95
CA ILE A 62 -13.73 0.18 2.33
C ILE A 62 -13.65 1.70 2.30
N GLY A 63 -14.73 2.38 1.92
CA GLY A 63 -14.78 3.84 1.94
C GLY A 63 -14.53 4.43 3.34
N ALA A 64 -15.24 3.91 4.35
CA ALA A 64 -15.04 4.36 5.73
C ALA A 64 -13.61 4.11 6.24
N ARG A 65 -13.00 2.96 5.88
CA ARG A 65 -11.62 2.65 6.22
C ARG A 65 -10.64 3.63 5.55
N ALA A 66 -10.83 3.93 4.28
CA ALA A 66 -9.96 4.88 3.56
C ALA A 66 -9.97 6.27 4.21
N PHE A 67 -11.13 6.76 4.64
CA PHE A 67 -11.21 8.03 5.38
C PHE A 67 -10.51 7.95 6.74
N ALA A 68 -10.70 6.86 7.48
CA ALA A 68 -10.03 6.67 8.77
C ALA A 68 -8.49 6.63 8.62
N GLU A 69 -7.98 5.95 7.60
CA GLU A 69 -6.53 5.88 7.32
C GLU A 69 -5.92 7.26 7.03
N VAL A 70 -6.63 8.12 6.29
CA VAL A 70 -6.18 9.51 6.05
C VAL A 70 -6.20 10.34 7.33
N GLU A 71 -7.26 10.24 8.13
CA GLU A 71 -7.39 10.97 9.39
C GLU A 71 -6.32 10.54 10.41
N ASP A 72 -6.09 9.24 10.53
CA ASP A 72 -5.03 8.69 11.38
C ASP A 72 -3.63 9.16 10.93
N ALA A 73 -3.34 9.16 9.63
CA ALA A 73 -2.07 9.62 9.10
C ALA A 73 -1.85 11.13 9.34
N LEU A 74 -2.89 11.96 9.17
CA LEU A 74 -2.83 13.39 9.47
C LEU A 74 -2.60 13.65 10.95
N SER A 75 -3.33 12.95 11.82
CA SER A 75 -3.18 13.06 13.28
C SER A 75 -1.79 12.64 13.73
N ALA A 76 -1.25 11.57 13.16
CA ALA A 76 0.10 11.09 13.45
C ALA A 76 1.17 12.09 13.00
N GLU A 77 1.05 12.71 11.82
CA GLU A 77 1.98 13.76 11.37
C GLU A 77 1.94 14.98 12.28
N PHE A 78 0.76 15.43 12.65
CA PHE A 78 0.60 16.57 13.57
C PHE A 78 1.22 16.29 14.94
N ALA A 79 1.00 15.11 15.51
CA ALA A 79 1.59 14.68 16.75
C ALA A 79 3.13 14.60 16.67
N ALA A 80 3.66 14.04 15.59
CA ALA A 80 5.11 13.94 15.35
C ALA A 80 5.76 15.32 15.23
N ASN A 81 5.10 16.27 14.55
CA ASN A 81 5.59 17.66 14.43
C ASN A 81 5.67 18.37 15.80
N ARG A 82 4.63 18.24 16.62
CA ARG A 82 4.65 18.79 18.00
C ARG A 82 5.75 18.16 18.84
N ARG A 83 5.89 16.84 18.79
CA ARG A 83 6.92 16.10 19.51
C ARG A 83 8.33 16.51 19.08
N GLN A 84 8.56 16.74 17.78
CA GLN A 84 9.82 17.23 17.26
C GLN A 84 10.18 18.60 17.84
N ALA A 85 9.23 19.53 17.92
CA ALA A 85 9.46 20.86 18.50
C ALA A 85 9.83 20.79 19.98
N VAL A 86 9.18 19.93 20.77
CA VAL A 86 9.50 19.71 22.18
C VAL A 86 10.88 19.10 22.35
N LEU A 87 11.24 18.09 21.57
CA LEU A 87 12.55 17.45 21.64
C LEU A 87 13.68 18.38 21.18
N ALA A 88 13.44 19.24 20.21
CA ALA A 88 14.43 20.24 19.79
C ALA A 88 14.75 21.24 20.94
N ARG A 89 13.75 21.65 21.70
CA ARG A 89 13.97 22.46 22.91
C ARG A 89 14.73 21.68 23.98
N ALA A 90 14.34 20.43 24.23
CA ALA A 90 15.02 19.57 25.21
C ALA A 90 16.52 19.37 24.88
N VAL A 91 16.85 19.23 23.58
CA VAL A 91 18.26 19.17 23.14
C VAL A 91 18.97 20.48 23.47
N ALA A 92 18.40 21.64 23.17
CA ALA A 92 19.01 22.94 23.46
C ALA A 92 19.22 23.15 24.98
N GLU A 93 18.22 22.78 25.79
CA GLU A 93 18.31 22.88 27.25
C GLU A 93 19.37 21.93 27.84
N ASN A 94 19.44 20.70 27.36
CA ASN A 94 20.47 19.73 27.78
C ASN A 94 21.87 20.17 27.34
N GLN A 95 22.00 20.85 26.20
CA GLN A 95 23.27 21.42 25.76
C GLN A 95 23.75 22.51 26.74
N VAL A 96 22.88 23.46 27.12
CA VAL A 96 23.19 24.51 28.10
C VAL A 96 23.52 23.91 29.49
N ALA A 97 22.77 22.90 29.91
CA ALA A 97 23.02 22.18 31.16
C ALA A 97 24.38 21.47 31.16
N LEU A 98 24.78 20.89 30.02
CA LEU A 98 26.10 20.27 29.88
C LEU A 98 27.21 21.33 30.01
N GLU A 99 27.10 22.45 29.31
CA GLU A 99 28.07 23.54 29.36
C GLU A 99 28.23 24.08 30.80
N PHE A 100 27.12 24.29 31.49
CA PHE A 100 27.12 24.71 32.89
C PHE A 100 27.82 23.68 33.81
N THR A 101 27.53 22.41 33.63
CA THR A 101 28.12 21.32 34.42
C THR A 101 29.63 21.21 34.16
N GLN A 102 30.06 21.38 32.90
CA GLN A 102 31.47 21.40 32.53
C GLN A 102 32.22 22.61 33.14
N GLN A 103 31.60 23.81 33.16
CA GLN A 103 32.16 24.97 33.79
C GLN A 103 32.36 24.80 35.31
N ARG A 104 31.36 24.24 36.00
CA ARG A 104 31.45 23.90 37.44
C ARG A 104 32.59 22.91 37.69
N PHE A 105 32.76 21.91 36.86
CA PHE A 105 33.86 20.95 36.96
C PHE A 105 35.21 21.64 36.81
N LYS A 106 35.39 22.54 35.80
CA LYS A 106 36.62 23.26 35.53
C LYS A 106 37.07 24.13 36.69
N VAL A 107 36.13 24.74 37.45
CA VAL A 107 36.43 25.56 38.63
C VAL A 107 36.51 24.73 39.91
N GLY A 108 36.48 23.40 39.84
CA GLY A 108 36.59 22.51 41.00
C GLY A 108 35.31 22.43 41.86
N ALA A 109 34.19 23.01 41.41
CA ALA A 109 32.91 23.01 42.12
C ALA A 109 31.96 21.91 41.66
N GLY A 110 32.42 20.96 40.81
CA GLY A 110 31.63 19.89 40.25
C GLY A 110 32.38 18.56 40.18
N ASP A 111 31.62 17.49 39.93
CA ASP A 111 32.12 16.10 39.77
C ASP A 111 32.08 15.67 38.32
N MET A 112 33.07 14.90 37.85
CA MET A 112 33.14 14.34 36.51
C MET A 112 31.98 13.38 36.22
N ARG A 113 31.45 12.73 37.26
CA ARG A 113 30.25 11.89 37.14
C ARG A 113 29.05 12.72 36.66
N ALA A 114 28.85 13.91 37.18
CA ALA A 114 27.76 14.82 36.76
C ALA A 114 27.91 15.23 35.29
N VAL A 115 29.14 15.50 34.84
CA VAL A 115 29.42 15.82 33.43
C VAL A 115 29.06 14.63 32.53
N SER A 116 29.49 13.41 32.88
CA SER A 116 29.21 12.21 32.13
C SER A 116 27.69 11.90 32.07
N GLN A 117 26.98 12.08 33.18
CA GLN A 117 25.53 11.92 33.22
C GLN A 117 24.81 12.90 32.29
N GLN A 118 25.24 14.16 32.29
CA GLN A 118 24.65 15.19 31.41
C GLN A 118 24.98 14.94 29.94
N GLN A 119 26.17 14.40 29.62
CA GLN A 119 26.49 13.96 28.24
C GLN A 119 25.58 12.84 27.79
N LEU A 120 25.33 11.84 28.63
CA LEU A 120 24.41 10.74 28.32
C LEU A 120 22.96 11.26 28.11
N ALA A 121 22.53 12.20 28.94
CA ALA A 121 21.21 12.83 28.79
C ALA A 121 21.09 13.59 27.45
N LEU A 122 22.11 14.35 27.07
CA LEU A 122 22.17 15.04 25.78
C LEU A 122 22.14 14.05 24.60
N LEU A 123 22.96 13.01 24.63
CA LEU A 123 22.95 11.96 23.60
C LEU A 123 21.60 11.26 23.50
N GLY A 124 20.96 10.97 24.63
CA GLY A 124 19.63 10.37 24.67
C GLY A 124 18.57 11.26 23.99
N THR A 125 18.57 12.57 24.28
CA THR A 125 17.63 13.52 23.66
C THR A 125 17.92 13.74 22.18
N HIS A 126 19.18 13.79 21.77
CA HIS A 126 19.55 13.81 20.34
C HIS A 126 19.06 12.58 19.60
N SER A 127 19.27 11.40 20.16
CA SER A 127 18.79 10.14 19.55
C SER A 127 17.26 10.11 19.44
N ALA A 128 16.55 10.62 20.46
CA ALA A 128 15.10 10.74 20.42
C ALA A 128 14.61 11.73 19.35
N LEU A 129 15.31 12.86 19.20
CA LEU A 129 14.99 13.85 18.16
C LEU A 129 15.17 13.25 16.74
N LEU A 130 16.30 12.58 16.48
CA LEU A 130 16.56 11.93 15.21
C LEU A 130 15.50 10.87 14.89
N ARG A 131 15.09 10.07 15.88
CA ARG A 131 14.03 9.09 15.71
C ARG A 131 12.71 9.74 15.31
N VAL A 132 12.30 10.81 15.98
CA VAL A 132 11.05 11.52 15.64
C VAL A 132 11.13 12.19 14.27
N GLN A 133 12.29 12.68 13.85
CA GLN A 133 12.49 13.20 12.50
C GLN A 133 12.30 12.09 11.45
N SER A 134 12.87 10.91 11.69
CA SER A 134 12.66 9.74 10.82
C SER A 134 11.19 9.30 10.80
N ASP A 135 10.56 9.17 11.97
CA ASP A 135 9.15 8.81 12.09
C ASP A 135 8.26 9.78 11.31
N ARG A 136 8.55 11.08 11.38
CA ARG A 136 7.82 12.11 10.63
C ARG A 136 7.89 11.90 9.11
N LEU A 137 9.06 11.55 8.59
CA LEU A 137 9.20 11.24 7.16
C LEU A 137 8.36 10.00 6.78
N VAL A 138 8.36 8.97 7.63
CA VAL A 138 7.53 7.78 7.43
C VAL A 138 6.04 8.14 7.43
N GLN A 139 5.59 8.99 8.38
CA GLN A 139 4.18 9.42 8.43
C GLN A 139 3.78 10.22 7.18
N ARG A 140 4.67 11.04 6.63
CA ARG A 140 4.42 11.73 5.35
C ARG A 140 4.25 10.76 4.18
N VAL A 141 5.08 9.73 4.13
CA VAL A 141 4.93 8.68 3.11
C VAL A 141 3.60 7.94 3.27
N ASN A 142 3.24 7.59 4.52
CA ASN A 142 1.97 6.93 4.82
C ASN A 142 0.77 7.81 4.43
N LEU A 143 0.82 9.11 4.73
CA LEU A 143 -0.21 10.06 4.30
C LEU A 143 -0.34 10.12 2.78
N TYR A 144 0.80 10.16 2.08
CA TYR A 144 0.82 10.17 0.63
C TYR A 144 0.21 8.90 0.04
N LEU A 145 0.50 7.74 0.64
CA LEU A 145 -0.09 6.45 0.24
C LEU A 145 -1.60 6.40 0.54
N ALA A 146 -2.02 6.89 1.72
CA ALA A 146 -3.43 6.92 2.10
C ALA A 146 -4.28 7.83 1.19
N LEU A 147 -3.69 8.88 0.64
CA LEU A 147 -4.32 9.76 -0.35
C LEU A 147 -4.33 9.18 -1.77
N GLY A 148 -3.82 7.94 -1.94
CA GLY A 148 -3.74 7.31 -3.25
C GLY A 148 -2.61 7.87 -4.11
N GLY A 149 -1.49 8.27 -3.51
CA GLY A 149 -0.34 8.89 -4.16
C GLY A 149 -0.04 8.27 -5.52
N GLY A 150 -0.12 9.07 -6.57
CA GLY A 150 -0.15 8.60 -7.94
C GLY A 150 1.11 7.84 -8.33
N PHE A 151 0.91 6.67 -8.91
CA PHE A 151 1.96 5.93 -9.63
C PHE A 151 2.35 6.63 -10.95
N ASP A 152 1.66 7.71 -11.32
CA ASP A 152 1.85 8.51 -12.53
C ASP A 152 2.75 9.74 -12.33
N ALA A 153 3.65 9.70 -11.36
CA ALA A 153 4.74 10.69 -11.36
C ALA A 153 5.56 10.44 -12.62
N ALA A 154 5.37 11.29 -13.63
CA ALA A 154 6.22 11.31 -14.81
C ALA A 154 7.69 11.26 -14.35
N PRO A 155 8.54 10.43 -14.95
CA PRO A 155 9.94 10.35 -14.54
C PRO A 155 10.52 11.75 -14.61
N VAL A 156 11.06 12.23 -13.48
CA VAL A 156 11.80 13.49 -13.43
C VAL A 156 12.97 13.34 -14.39
N THR A 157 12.80 13.84 -15.60
CA THR A 157 13.89 13.97 -16.56
C THR A 157 14.82 15.04 -16.00
N THR A 158 15.79 14.62 -15.19
CA THR A 158 16.94 15.45 -14.85
C THR A 158 17.63 15.81 -16.18
N PRO A 159 17.72 17.09 -16.56
CA PRO A 159 18.49 17.43 -17.76
C PRO A 159 19.94 17.04 -17.50
N VAL A 160 20.41 16.03 -18.22
CA VAL A 160 21.83 15.71 -18.28
C VAL A 160 22.51 16.94 -18.84
N ALA A 161 23.27 17.65 -17.98
CA ALA A 161 24.12 18.76 -18.38
C ALA A 161 25.05 18.23 -19.49
N GLN A 162 24.83 18.70 -20.72
CA GLN A 162 25.74 18.44 -21.82
C GLN A 162 27.05 19.13 -21.46
N ALA A 163 28.05 18.32 -21.11
CA ALA A 163 29.45 18.77 -21.05
C ALA A 163 29.81 19.23 -22.47
N LYS A 164 30.06 20.52 -22.62
CA LYS A 164 30.67 21.09 -23.81
C LYS A 164 32.14 20.67 -23.83
N GLU A 165 32.52 19.95 -24.88
CA GLU A 165 33.89 19.89 -25.37
C GLU A 165 34.35 21.27 -25.87
#